data_3634c9e24ef406696eac6faa6ffdcc21
#
_entry.id   3634c9e24ef406696eac6faa6ffdcc21
#
_cell.length_a   1.000
_cell.length_b   1.000
_cell.length_c   1.000
_cell.angle_alpha   90.00
_cell.angle_beta   90.00
_cell.angle_gamma   90.00
#
_symmetry.space_group_name_H-M   'P 1'
#
loop_
_entity.id
_entity.type
_entity.pdbx_description
1 polymer ?
#
loop_
_entity_poly.entity_id
_entity_poly.type
_entity_poly.pdbx_seq_one_letter_code
_entity_poly.pdbx_strand_id
1 'polypeptide(L)'
;MLDNNDESLMNVHPLNPTNQITKANSLIEGNYSMSLPESKIMEAVLSMLDENENKMNYIEIDTKELCSFVKVNLRELKEFTLEMVKKDIVFTGREPDGTEKLVQTTWLDSAVYYPSKGIVRLRVSEELAPYLLGLKHRRMPYTQFSVNELVSVTYYTKRIYELAVQYKKIGKRPEMSIEDFRQKLGIDEGKYALFAHLKSRVIDPSIKAIAENEQMPYLVTYELVKSGRAYKGIILYTKKKSVCMDSIESHSTENVSSEVDVKNLPLDKLREYLHGFGYEDNWQQSYDEDQLRFIADLLYKKINPIVLKNFLNNKGFDYVKKNNDIALQRMANGGKNYGAILFSALKGNYAGEAEEQKARQPKLNINGKTRTAEEVKAWIKKNEEAFAQEEKEKFNDVPQIITDIEITFLNKSISRKGDCSEPAAHRIYLRHKDSTVPKIREAIKLLDEGKEIPPNFFK
;
A
#
# COMPACT_ATOMS: atom_id res chain seq x y z
N MET A 1 -36.99 8.65 36.28
CA MET A 1 -35.92 7.69 36.51
C MET A 1 -35.37 7.32 35.12
N LEU A 2 -34.25 7.90 34.76
CA LEU A 2 -33.56 7.59 33.53
C LEU A 2 -32.60 6.43 33.85
N ASP A 3 -32.81 5.30 33.25
CA ASP A 3 -31.98 4.11 33.44
C ASP A 3 -30.53 4.41 32.96
N ASN A 4 -29.65 4.59 33.94
CA ASN A 4 -28.20 4.64 33.78
C ASN A 4 -27.67 3.20 33.71
N ASN A 5 -27.78 2.55 32.58
CA ASN A 5 -27.03 1.29 32.30
C ASN A 5 -26.87 1.09 30.79
N ASP A 6 -26.14 1.97 30.11
CA ASP A 6 -25.62 1.68 28.80
C ASP A 6 -24.09 1.98 28.75
N GLU A 7 -23.37 1.38 29.70
CA GLU A 7 -21.95 1.13 29.63
C GLU A 7 -21.69 -0.20 28.87
N SER A 8 -22.33 -0.41 27.73
CA SER A 8 -21.86 -1.41 26.80
C SER A 8 -20.50 -0.95 26.29
N LEU A 9 -19.47 -1.75 26.54
CA LEU A 9 -18.12 -1.58 26.04
C LEU A 9 -18.19 -1.16 24.57
N MET A 10 -17.80 0.08 24.29
CA MET A 10 -17.79 0.63 22.93
C MET A 10 -16.81 -0.18 22.09
N ASN A 11 -17.32 -0.98 21.17
CA ASN A 11 -16.53 -1.71 20.20
C ASN A 11 -16.12 -0.74 19.07
N VAL A 12 -15.07 0.04 19.30
CA VAL A 12 -14.45 0.84 18.25
C VAL A 12 -13.70 -0.12 17.34
N HIS A 13 -14.18 -0.29 16.12
CA HIS A 13 -13.57 -1.14 15.13
C HIS A 13 -12.43 -0.41 14.41
N PRO A 14 -11.19 -0.95 14.39
CA PRO A 14 -10.10 -0.36 13.61
C PRO A 14 -10.38 -0.47 12.11
N LEU A 15 -10.04 0.59 11.37
CA LEU A 15 -10.10 0.62 9.92
C LEU A 15 -9.04 -0.31 9.33
N ASN A 16 -9.45 -1.42 8.75
CA ASN A 16 -8.55 -2.34 8.07
C ASN A 16 -8.71 -2.25 6.54
N PRO A 17 -7.69 -1.76 5.82
CA PRO A 17 -7.75 -1.63 4.36
C PRO A 17 -7.91 -2.94 3.59
N THR A 18 -7.66 -4.08 4.22
CA THR A 18 -7.82 -5.41 3.60
C THR A 18 -9.22 -6.00 3.80
N ASN A 19 -10.07 -5.36 4.62
CA ASN A 19 -11.44 -5.80 4.80
C ASN A 19 -12.20 -5.87 3.48
N GLN A 20 -13.13 -6.82 3.41
CA GLN A 20 -13.97 -7.02 2.24
C GLN A 20 -15.25 -6.20 2.36
N ILE A 21 -15.67 -5.63 1.25
CA ILE A 21 -16.93 -4.94 1.08
C ILE A 21 -17.78 -5.76 0.13
N THR A 22 -18.97 -6.15 0.57
CA THR A 22 -19.90 -6.93 -0.23
C THR A 22 -21.10 -6.05 -0.62
N LYS A 23 -21.38 -5.93 -1.91
CA LYS A 23 -22.51 -5.14 -2.45
C LYS A 23 -23.36 -6.00 -3.39
N ALA A 24 -24.67 -5.97 -3.23
CA ALA A 24 -25.56 -6.55 -4.25
C ALA A 24 -25.34 -5.89 -5.60
N ASN A 25 -25.42 -6.67 -6.68
CA ASN A 25 -25.23 -6.12 -8.03
C ASN A 25 -26.29 -5.06 -8.37
N SER A 26 -27.52 -5.18 -7.87
CA SER A 26 -28.56 -4.17 -8.02
C SER A 26 -28.19 -2.81 -7.40
N LEU A 27 -27.50 -2.83 -6.25
CA LEU A 27 -26.98 -1.62 -5.61
C LEU A 27 -25.83 -1.00 -6.42
N ILE A 28 -24.94 -1.84 -6.99
CA ILE A 28 -23.88 -1.38 -7.90
C ILE A 28 -24.47 -0.72 -9.15
N GLU A 29 -25.58 -1.23 -9.68
CA GLU A 29 -26.30 -0.65 -10.82
C GLU A 29 -27.10 0.62 -10.48
N GLY A 30 -27.14 1.01 -9.21
CA GLY A 30 -27.89 2.19 -8.75
C GLY A 30 -27.33 3.52 -9.26
N ASN A 31 -28.22 4.50 -9.33
CA ASN A 31 -27.94 5.89 -9.71
C ASN A 31 -27.69 6.70 -8.45
N TYR A 32 -26.46 7.13 -8.23
CA TYR A 32 -26.07 7.99 -7.11
C TYR A 32 -24.76 8.71 -7.41
N SER A 33 -24.53 9.82 -6.73
CA SER A 33 -23.29 10.58 -6.83
C SER A 33 -22.67 10.79 -5.45
N MET A 34 -21.35 10.75 -5.37
CA MET A 34 -20.57 11.04 -4.17
C MET A 34 -19.35 11.86 -4.54
N SER A 35 -18.92 12.73 -3.65
CA SER A 35 -17.57 13.25 -3.67
C SER A 35 -16.57 12.15 -3.27
N LEU A 36 -15.28 12.35 -3.55
CA LEU A 36 -14.27 11.37 -3.18
C LEU A 36 -14.19 11.13 -1.65
N PRO A 37 -14.26 12.19 -0.78
CA PRO A 37 -14.32 11.97 0.67
C PRO A 37 -15.54 11.18 1.13
N GLU A 38 -16.73 11.53 0.66
CA GLU A 38 -17.97 10.79 0.97
C GLU A 38 -17.86 9.31 0.56
N SER A 39 -17.31 9.05 -0.62
CA SER A 39 -17.07 7.69 -1.09
C SER A 39 -16.14 6.92 -0.16
N LYS A 40 -15.05 7.53 0.32
CA LYS A 40 -14.13 6.89 1.26
C LYS A 40 -14.76 6.65 2.64
N ILE A 41 -15.56 7.59 3.14
CA ILE A 41 -16.33 7.40 4.38
C ILE A 41 -17.24 6.18 4.23
N MET A 42 -17.95 6.09 3.09
CA MET A 42 -18.87 4.97 2.84
C MET A 42 -18.14 3.63 2.78
N GLU A 43 -17.00 3.55 2.07
CA GLU A 43 -16.23 2.31 2.00
C GLU A 43 -15.66 1.90 3.37
N ALA A 44 -15.26 2.86 4.20
CA ALA A 44 -14.86 2.60 5.58
C ALA A 44 -16.00 1.96 6.38
N VAL A 45 -17.19 2.56 6.32
CA VAL A 45 -18.38 2.06 7.03
C VAL A 45 -18.81 0.68 6.52
N LEU A 46 -18.87 0.49 5.19
CA LEU A 46 -19.27 -0.79 4.59
C LEU A 46 -18.30 -1.91 4.92
N SER A 47 -17.02 -1.61 5.11
CA SER A 47 -15.99 -2.60 5.48
C SER A 47 -16.13 -3.14 6.90
N MET A 48 -16.93 -2.48 7.73
CA MET A 48 -17.16 -2.83 9.13
C MET A 48 -18.53 -3.49 9.35
N LEU A 49 -19.35 -3.64 8.31
CA LEU A 49 -20.62 -4.32 8.41
C LEU A 49 -20.39 -5.82 8.63
N ASP A 50 -21.07 -6.40 9.60
CA ASP A 50 -21.11 -7.85 9.79
C ASP A 50 -22.13 -8.47 8.81
N GLU A 51 -21.64 -9.29 7.88
CA GLU A 51 -22.49 -10.00 6.89
C GLU A 51 -23.53 -10.93 7.54
N ASN A 52 -23.36 -11.33 8.81
CA ASN A 52 -24.26 -12.23 9.51
C ASN A 52 -25.43 -11.50 10.19
N GLU A 53 -25.40 -10.20 10.25
CA GLU A 53 -26.49 -9.42 10.81
C GLU A 53 -27.66 -9.28 9.83
N ASN A 54 -28.87 -9.10 10.37
CA ASN A 54 -30.09 -8.95 9.58
C ASN A 54 -30.62 -7.52 9.53
N LYS A 55 -30.01 -6.61 10.28
CA LYS A 55 -30.37 -5.19 10.37
C LYS A 55 -29.12 -4.30 10.43
N MET A 56 -29.28 -3.04 10.08
CA MET A 56 -28.19 -2.06 10.14
C MET A 56 -27.96 -1.60 11.58
N ASN A 57 -26.80 -1.93 12.12
CA ASN A 57 -26.33 -1.44 13.41
C ASN A 57 -25.50 -0.15 13.24
N TYR A 58 -25.33 0.57 14.33
CA TYR A 58 -24.37 1.67 14.36
C TYR A 58 -22.94 1.14 14.30
N ILE A 59 -22.15 1.75 13.42
CA ILE A 59 -20.71 1.54 13.36
C ILE A 59 -20.02 2.65 14.13
N GLU A 60 -19.22 2.31 15.12
CA GLU A 60 -18.46 3.24 15.96
C GLU A 60 -17.02 3.32 15.45
N ILE A 61 -16.57 4.52 15.09
CA ILE A 61 -15.25 4.76 14.52
C ILE A 61 -14.58 5.89 15.29
N ASP A 62 -13.28 5.75 15.57
CA ASP A 62 -12.47 6.87 16.07
C ASP A 62 -12.43 8.00 15.04
N THR A 63 -12.77 9.22 15.46
CA THR A 63 -12.88 10.36 14.54
C THR A 63 -11.54 10.76 13.93
N LYS A 64 -10.41 10.60 14.66
CA LYS A 64 -9.08 10.93 14.15
C LYS A 64 -8.64 9.89 13.11
N GLU A 65 -8.92 8.61 13.39
CA GLU A 65 -8.63 7.52 12.46
C GLU A 65 -9.41 7.70 11.15
N LEU A 66 -10.73 7.99 11.23
CA LEU A 66 -11.54 8.24 10.04
C LEU A 66 -11.09 9.50 9.28
N CYS A 67 -10.78 10.59 9.98
CA CYS A 67 -10.23 11.80 9.36
C CYS A 67 -8.92 11.51 8.61
N SER A 68 -8.03 10.73 9.23
CA SER A 68 -6.75 10.34 8.63
C SER A 68 -6.95 9.46 7.39
N PHE A 69 -7.85 8.49 7.45
CA PHE A 69 -8.18 7.58 6.36
C PHE A 69 -8.76 8.33 5.16
N VAL A 70 -9.71 9.22 5.40
CA VAL A 70 -10.38 10.03 4.36
C VAL A 70 -9.46 11.15 3.86
N LYS A 71 -8.50 11.61 4.68
CA LYS A 71 -7.61 12.76 4.49
C LYS A 71 -8.38 14.10 4.54
N VAL A 72 -9.16 14.28 5.59
CA VAL A 72 -9.95 15.49 5.88
C VAL A 72 -9.80 15.89 7.34
N ASN A 73 -10.15 17.13 7.70
CA ASN A 73 -10.26 17.52 9.09
C ASN A 73 -11.65 17.22 9.68
N LEU A 74 -11.81 17.34 10.99
CA LEU A 74 -13.06 17.01 11.69
C LEU A 74 -14.25 17.88 11.24
N ARG A 75 -14.01 19.14 10.87
CA ARG A 75 -15.08 20.02 10.37
C ARG A 75 -15.57 19.52 9.01
N GLU A 76 -14.67 19.24 8.09
CA GLU A 76 -15.01 18.69 6.78
C GLU A 76 -15.69 17.32 6.90
N LEU A 77 -15.22 16.45 7.80
CA LEU A 77 -15.86 15.15 8.07
C LEU A 77 -17.33 15.33 8.47
N LYS A 78 -17.65 16.30 9.34
CA LYS A 78 -19.03 16.60 9.74
C LYS A 78 -19.86 17.13 8.58
N GLU A 79 -19.29 17.97 7.72
CA GLU A 79 -19.95 18.49 6.52
C GLU A 79 -20.27 17.35 5.55
N PHE A 80 -19.31 16.46 5.26
CA PHE A 80 -19.55 15.31 4.37
C PHE A 80 -20.57 14.32 4.92
N THR A 81 -20.50 13.96 6.20
CA THR A 81 -21.49 13.04 6.78
C THR A 81 -22.90 13.65 6.80
N LEU A 82 -23.03 14.98 7.03
CA LEU A 82 -24.32 15.67 6.94
C LEU A 82 -24.89 15.64 5.51
N GLU A 83 -24.04 15.80 4.48
CA GLU A 83 -24.48 15.67 3.09
C GLU A 83 -24.87 14.23 2.75
N MET A 84 -24.17 13.22 3.26
CA MET A 84 -24.50 11.80 3.03
C MET A 84 -25.84 11.38 3.62
N VAL A 85 -26.27 12.01 4.71
CA VAL A 85 -27.62 11.80 5.32
C VAL A 85 -28.73 12.40 4.43
N LYS A 86 -28.41 13.37 3.57
CA LYS A 86 -29.37 14.05 2.69
C LYS A 86 -29.37 13.52 1.26
N LYS A 87 -28.24 12.95 0.81
CA LYS A 87 -28.09 12.47 -0.57
C LYS A 87 -28.85 11.19 -0.79
N ASP A 88 -29.70 11.22 -1.79
CA ASP A 88 -30.47 10.08 -2.23
C ASP A 88 -29.64 9.05 -3.02
N ILE A 89 -30.12 7.84 -2.98
CA ILE A 89 -29.74 6.74 -3.83
C ILE A 89 -31.00 6.12 -4.41
N VAL A 90 -31.00 5.91 -5.71
CA VAL A 90 -32.14 5.34 -6.44
C VAL A 90 -31.67 4.12 -7.24
N PHE A 91 -32.30 2.99 -7.01
CA PHE A 91 -32.02 1.76 -7.76
C PHE A 91 -33.24 0.82 -7.81
N THR A 92 -33.21 -0.09 -8.79
CA THR A 92 -34.19 -1.16 -8.90
C THR A 92 -33.72 -2.36 -8.09
N GLY A 93 -34.41 -2.65 -7.00
CA GLY A 93 -34.24 -3.86 -6.20
C GLY A 93 -35.18 -4.98 -6.62
N ARG A 94 -34.94 -6.19 -6.10
CA ARG A 94 -35.86 -7.33 -6.30
C ARG A 94 -36.18 -7.97 -4.96
N GLU A 95 -37.44 -8.34 -4.79
CA GLU A 95 -37.89 -9.16 -3.68
C GLU A 95 -37.49 -10.62 -3.88
N PRO A 96 -37.51 -11.48 -2.84
CA PRO A 96 -37.21 -12.90 -2.97
C PRO A 96 -38.12 -13.66 -3.95
N ASP A 97 -39.34 -13.17 -4.17
CA ASP A 97 -40.30 -13.71 -5.14
C ASP A 97 -40.04 -13.28 -6.58
N GLY A 98 -39.04 -12.41 -6.80
CA GLY A 98 -38.68 -11.85 -8.10
C GLY A 98 -39.37 -10.52 -8.44
N THR A 99 -40.27 -10.02 -7.60
CA THR A 99 -40.94 -8.73 -7.79
C THR A 99 -39.94 -7.59 -7.82
N GLU A 100 -39.98 -6.76 -8.85
CA GLU A 100 -39.14 -5.57 -8.94
C GLU A 100 -39.74 -4.42 -8.12
N LYS A 101 -38.87 -3.72 -7.40
CA LYS A 101 -39.24 -2.51 -6.65
C LYS A 101 -38.26 -1.38 -6.89
N LEU A 102 -38.77 -0.16 -6.96
CA LEU A 102 -37.94 1.05 -6.94
C LEU A 102 -37.59 1.37 -5.49
N VAL A 103 -36.29 1.41 -5.17
CA VAL A 103 -35.79 1.81 -3.85
C VAL A 103 -35.28 3.25 -3.97
N GLN A 104 -35.80 4.13 -3.12
CA GLN A 104 -35.35 5.52 -2.96
C GLN A 104 -35.04 5.72 -1.49
N THR A 105 -33.78 5.95 -1.15
CA THR A 105 -33.30 6.09 0.23
C THR A 105 -32.03 6.93 0.26
N THR A 106 -31.42 7.08 1.43
CA THR A 106 -30.12 7.74 1.61
C THR A 106 -29.05 6.72 1.94
N TRP A 107 -27.77 7.11 1.85
CA TRP A 107 -26.67 6.23 2.23
C TRP A 107 -26.56 6.06 3.74
N LEU A 108 -26.73 7.15 4.48
CA LEU A 108 -26.71 7.13 5.94
C LEU A 108 -28.07 7.57 6.47
N ASP A 109 -28.60 6.85 7.46
CA ASP A 109 -29.73 7.29 8.25
C ASP A 109 -29.30 8.38 9.25
N SER A 110 -28.09 8.24 9.82
CA SER A 110 -27.61 9.16 10.85
C SER A 110 -26.10 9.14 11.00
N ALA A 111 -25.59 10.29 11.49
CA ALA A 111 -24.23 10.47 11.95
C ALA A 111 -24.26 11.18 13.31
N VAL A 112 -23.78 10.51 14.37
CA VAL A 112 -23.80 11.02 15.75
C VAL A 112 -22.37 11.15 16.26
N TYR A 113 -21.99 12.36 16.66
CA TYR A 113 -20.64 12.65 17.14
C TYR A 113 -20.62 12.74 18.67
N TYR A 114 -19.64 12.09 19.29
CA TYR A 114 -19.34 12.15 20.73
C TYR A 114 -17.97 12.84 20.93
N PRO A 115 -17.92 14.18 21.01
CA PRO A 115 -16.64 14.91 21.07
C PRO A 115 -15.78 14.53 22.28
N SER A 116 -16.41 14.28 23.44
CA SER A 116 -15.70 13.89 24.66
C SER A 116 -15.05 12.51 24.59
N LYS A 117 -15.57 11.64 23.72
CA LYS A 117 -15.07 10.27 23.51
C LYS A 117 -14.19 10.15 22.26
N GLY A 118 -14.15 11.17 21.40
CA GLY A 118 -13.43 11.13 20.12
C GLY A 118 -14.04 10.18 19.10
N ILE A 119 -15.32 9.85 19.20
CA ILE A 119 -15.99 8.82 18.40
C ILE A 119 -17.09 9.44 17.54
N VAL A 120 -17.28 8.89 16.35
CA VAL A 120 -18.48 9.06 15.52
C VAL A 120 -19.21 7.73 15.37
N ARG A 121 -20.52 7.75 15.51
CA ARG A 121 -21.42 6.63 15.21
C ARG A 121 -22.14 6.91 13.91
N LEU A 122 -21.97 6.04 12.94
CA LEU A 122 -22.59 6.11 11.61
C LEU A 122 -23.51 4.91 11.43
N ARG A 123 -24.71 5.15 10.89
CA ARG A 123 -25.62 4.06 10.53
C ARG A 123 -26.00 4.18 9.07
N VAL A 124 -25.77 3.11 8.33
CA VAL A 124 -26.23 2.95 6.95
C VAL A 124 -27.76 2.82 6.96
N SER A 125 -28.42 3.34 5.95
CA SER A 125 -29.88 3.25 5.84
C SER A 125 -30.37 1.80 5.94
N GLU A 126 -31.41 1.57 6.76
CA GLU A 126 -32.01 0.25 6.96
C GLU A 126 -32.54 -0.35 5.65
N GLU A 127 -33.03 0.50 4.73
CA GLU A 127 -33.49 0.08 3.42
C GLU A 127 -32.39 -0.54 2.55
N LEU A 128 -31.11 -0.29 2.88
CA LEU A 128 -29.97 -0.91 2.20
C LEU A 128 -29.58 -2.26 2.78
N ALA A 129 -30.09 -2.65 3.96
CA ALA A 129 -29.73 -3.91 4.62
C ALA A 129 -29.91 -5.13 3.70
N PRO A 130 -31.00 -5.29 2.95
CA PRO A 130 -31.18 -6.44 2.04
C PRO A 130 -30.13 -6.51 0.93
N TYR A 131 -29.45 -5.41 0.62
CA TYR A 131 -28.48 -5.27 -0.47
C TYR A 131 -27.01 -5.23 -0.02
N LEU A 132 -26.79 -5.30 1.29
CA LEU A 132 -25.47 -5.29 1.92
C LEU A 132 -25.25 -6.45 2.88
N LEU A 133 -26.31 -6.97 3.54
CA LEU A 133 -26.20 -8.00 4.56
C LEU A 133 -26.81 -9.32 4.09
N GLY A 134 -26.22 -10.44 4.47
CA GLY A 134 -26.76 -11.78 4.25
C GLY A 134 -26.90 -12.19 2.78
N LEU A 135 -26.17 -11.57 1.85
CA LEU A 135 -26.35 -11.76 0.40
C LEU A 135 -26.13 -13.22 -0.05
N LYS A 136 -25.20 -13.93 0.56
CA LYS A 136 -24.94 -15.36 0.29
C LYS A 136 -26.15 -16.23 0.66
N HIS A 137 -26.72 -15.98 1.83
CA HIS A 137 -27.87 -16.72 2.34
C HIS A 137 -29.14 -16.44 1.52
N ARG A 138 -29.30 -15.22 1.06
CA ARG A 138 -30.44 -14.77 0.23
C ARG A 138 -30.29 -15.14 -1.25
N ARG A 139 -29.16 -15.77 -1.67
CA ARG A 139 -28.84 -16.12 -3.06
C ARG A 139 -28.90 -14.93 -4.02
N MET A 140 -28.66 -13.74 -3.53
CA MET A 140 -28.65 -12.53 -4.35
C MET A 140 -27.32 -12.41 -5.10
N PRO A 141 -27.33 -11.99 -6.38
CA PRO A 141 -26.09 -11.67 -7.10
C PRO A 141 -25.37 -10.52 -6.41
N TYR A 142 -24.11 -10.74 -6.05
CA TYR A 142 -23.28 -9.75 -5.36
C TYR A 142 -21.86 -9.74 -5.90
N THR A 143 -21.15 -8.66 -5.59
CA THR A 143 -19.73 -8.50 -5.88
C THR A 143 -18.99 -8.08 -4.61
N GLN A 144 -17.81 -8.66 -4.42
CA GLN A 144 -16.92 -8.34 -3.31
C GLN A 144 -15.70 -7.59 -3.82
N PHE A 145 -15.28 -6.61 -3.04
CA PHE A 145 -14.10 -5.76 -3.26
C PHE A 145 -13.33 -5.65 -1.95
N SER A 146 -12.01 -5.47 -2.01
CA SER A 146 -11.28 -4.99 -0.84
C SER A 146 -11.39 -3.47 -0.72
N VAL A 147 -11.25 -2.94 0.49
CA VAL A 147 -11.23 -1.49 0.72
C VAL A 147 -10.15 -0.83 -0.15
N ASN A 148 -8.95 -1.42 -0.20
CA ASN A 148 -7.83 -0.91 -0.99
C ASN A 148 -8.14 -0.76 -2.48
N GLU A 149 -8.94 -1.66 -3.06
CA GLU A 149 -9.36 -1.53 -4.47
C GLU A 149 -10.14 -0.24 -4.71
N LEU A 150 -10.99 0.17 -3.76
CA LEU A 150 -11.98 1.21 -3.97
C LEU A 150 -11.52 2.60 -3.49
N VAL A 151 -10.68 2.68 -2.44
CA VAL A 151 -10.29 3.98 -1.84
C VAL A 151 -9.08 4.63 -2.48
N SER A 152 -8.31 3.87 -3.27
CA SER A 152 -7.06 4.33 -3.90
C SER A 152 -7.26 5.12 -5.19
N VAL A 153 -8.49 5.24 -5.67
CA VAL A 153 -8.84 5.83 -6.98
C VAL A 153 -9.91 6.92 -6.86
N THR A 154 -10.12 7.66 -7.95
CA THR A 154 -11.19 8.67 -8.01
C THR A 154 -12.58 8.02 -7.99
N TYR A 155 -13.60 8.80 -7.64
CA TYR A 155 -14.98 8.31 -7.59
C TYR A 155 -15.43 7.69 -8.93
N TYR A 156 -15.18 8.36 -10.07
CA TYR A 156 -15.57 7.81 -11.38
C TYR A 156 -14.80 6.54 -11.73
N THR A 157 -13.53 6.47 -11.41
CA THR A 157 -12.71 5.26 -11.60
C THR A 157 -13.27 4.08 -10.81
N LYS A 158 -13.62 4.32 -9.54
CA LYS A 158 -14.27 3.32 -8.69
C LYS A 158 -15.60 2.84 -9.31
N ARG A 159 -16.47 3.77 -9.73
CA ARG A 159 -17.77 3.41 -10.31
C ARG A 159 -17.63 2.58 -11.59
N ILE A 160 -16.75 2.97 -12.49
CA ILE A 160 -16.47 2.20 -13.71
C ILE A 160 -15.96 0.80 -13.37
N TYR A 161 -15.08 0.70 -12.38
CA TYR A 161 -14.54 -0.58 -11.91
C TYR A 161 -15.64 -1.47 -11.33
N GLU A 162 -16.47 -0.97 -10.42
CA GLU A 162 -17.61 -1.69 -9.85
C GLU A 162 -18.58 -2.20 -10.93
N LEU A 163 -18.97 -1.32 -11.87
CA LEU A 163 -19.85 -1.67 -12.99
C LEU A 163 -19.28 -2.74 -13.93
N ALA A 164 -17.97 -2.80 -14.06
CA ALA A 164 -17.31 -3.80 -14.89
C ALA A 164 -17.11 -5.12 -14.14
N VAL A 165 -16.59 -5.08 -12.89
CA VAL A 165 -16.15 -6.26 -12.14
C VAL A 165 -17.31 -7.15 -11.68
N GLN A 166 -18.54 -6.63 -11.57
CA GLN A 166 -19.69 -7.50 -11.33
C GLN A 166 -19.88 -8.57 -12.42
N TYR A 167 -19.34 -8.35 -13.61
CA TYR A 167 -19.33 -9.30 -14.72
C TYR A 167 -18.00 -10.06 -14.87
N LYS A 168 -17.15 -10.07 -13.85
CA LYS A 168 -15.81 -10.71 -13.89
C LYS A 168 -15.79 -12.17 -14.28
N LYS A 169 -16.87 -12.91 -14.01
CA LYS A 169 -17.01 -14.33 -14.39
C LYS A 169 -17.27 -14.51 -15.88
N ILE A 170 -17.96 -13.55 -16.51
CA ILE A 170 -18.31 -13.56 -17.94
C ILE A 170 -17.24 -12.83 -18.76
N GLY A 171 -16.54 -11.88 -18.16
CA GLY A 171 -15.52 -11.06 -18.80
C GLY A 171 -16.06 -9.89 -19.61
N LYS A 172 -17.39 -9.78 -19.78
CA LYS A 172 -18.05 -8.78 -20.59
C LYS A 172 -19.37 -8.35 -19.94
N ARG A 173 -19.55 -7.05 -19.73
CA ARG A 173 -20.82 -6.46 -19.34
C ARG A 173 -21.71 -6.28 -20.58
N PRO A 174 -23.03 -6.50 -20.51
CA PRO A 174 -23.95 -6.11 -21.56
C PRO A 174 -23.81 -4.64 -21.95
N GLU A 175 -24.13 -4.31 -23.21
CA GLU A 175 -24.17 -2.92 -23.67
C GLU A 175 -25.10 -2.09 -22.77
N MET A 176 -24.63 -0.89 -22.39
CA MET A 176 -25.49 0.13 -21.79
C MET A 176 -25.46 1.40 -22.64
N SER A 177 -26.53 2.14 -22.64
CA SER A 177 -26.59 3.44 -23.34
C SER A 177 -25.59 4.42 -22.67
N ILE A 178 -25.12 5.40 -23.45
CA ILE A 178 -24.27 6.46 -22.88
C ILE A 178 -25.00 7.24 -21.80
N GLU A 179 -26.30 7.40 -21.93
CA GLU A 179 -27.14 8.09 -20.94
C GLU A 179 -27.21 7.28 -19.63
N ASP A 180 -27.53 5.98 -19.71
CA ASP A 180 -27.54 5.09 -18.54
C ASP A 180 -26.15 5.03 -17.87
N PHE A 181 -25.07 5.00 -18.66
CA PHE A 181 -23.73 5.05 -18.14
C PHE A 181 -23.44 6.33 -17.34
N ARG A 182 -23.89 7.50 -17.83
CA ARG A 182 -23.78 8.78 -17.11
C ARG A 182 -24.53 8.76 -15.79
N GLN A 183 -25.77 8.28 -15.79
CA GLN A 183 -26.61 8.18 -14.59
C GLN A 183 -25.97 7.28 -13.55
N LYS A 184 -25.46 6.11 -13.96
CA LYS A 184 -24.76 5.16 -13.05
C LYS A 184 -23.45 5.72 -12.50
N LEU A 185 -22.79 6.61 -13.21
CA LEU A 185 -21.61 7.34 -12.71
C LEU A 185 -21.98 8.53 -11.82
N GLY A 186 -23.28 8.88 -11.70
CA GLY A 186 -23.71 10.06 -10.96
C GLY A 186 -23.21 11.36 -11.59
N ILE A 187 -23.19 11.43 -12.91
CA ILE A 187 -22.80 12.64 -13.64
C ILE A 187 -24.02 13.53 -13.80
N ASP A 188 -23.97 14.72 -13.19
CA ASP A 188 -25.03 15.70 -13.26
C ASP A 188 -25.36 16.09 -14.69
N GLU A 189 -26.62 16.47 -14.92
CA GLU A 189 -27.09 16.94 -16.21
C GLU A 189 -26.26 18.15 -16.67
N GLY A 190 -25.87 18.14 -17.95
CA GLY A 190 -25.00 19.18 -18.54
C GLY A 190 -23.51 19.04 -18.26
N LYS A 191 -23.08 18.30 -17.26
CA LYS A 191 -21.67 18.04 -17.00
C LYS A 191 -21.10 17.07 -18.04
N TYR A 192 -19.97 17.43 -18.65
CA TYR A 192 -19.39 16.69 -19.78
C TYR A 192 -20.39 16.48 -20.94
N ALA A 193 -21.17 17.50 -21.29
CA ALA A 193 -22.23 17.43 -22.31
C ALA A 193 -21.73 16.84 -23.64
N LEU A 194 -20.52 17.22 -24.08
CA LEU A 194 -19.90 16.61 -25.25
C LEU A 194 -19.30 15.24 -24.88
N PHE A 195 -19.63 14.21 -25.65
CA PHE A 195 -19.07 12.86 -25.43
C PHE A 195 -17.53 12.84 -25.42
N ALA A 196 -16.89 13.67 -26.25
CA ALA A 196 -15.44 13.80 -26.26
C ALA A 196 -14.88 14.20 -24.88
N HIS A 197 -15.58 15.06 -24.14
CA HIS A 197 -15.20 15.46 -22.79
C HIS A 197 -15.43 14.32 -21.77
N LEU A 198 -16.56 13.59 -21.88
CA LEU A 198 -16.81 12.40 -21.08
C LEU A 198 -15.68 11.36 -21.29
N LYS A 199 -15.35 11.10 -22.55
CA LYS A 199 -14.28 10.16 -22.91
C LYS A 199 -12.92 10.59 -22.33
N SER A 200 -12.47 11.80 -22.64
CA SER A 200 -11.12 12.26 -22.31
C SER A 200 -10.92 12.61 -20.84
N ARG A 201 -11.98 12.99 -20.10
CA ARG A 201 -11.87 13.42 -18.69
C ARG A 201 -12.36 12.39 -17.68
N VAL A 202 -13.17 11.43 -18.10
CA VAL A 202 -13.74 10.41 -17.22
C VAL A 202 -13.32 9.02 -17.64
N ILE A 203 -13.67 8.56 -18.87
CA ILE A 203 -13.49 7.17 -19.27
C ILE A 203 -11.99 6.83 -19.39
N ASP A 204 -11.26 7.50 -20.30
CA ASP A 204 -9.86 7.17 -20.58
C ASP A 204 -8.96 7.29 -19.33
N PRO A 205 -9.06 8.36 -18.51
CA PRO A 205 -8.27 8.44 -17.27
C PRO A 205 -8.62 7.34 -16.27
N SER A 206 -9.90 6.96 -16.18
CA SER A 206 -10.33 5.89 -15.28
C SER A 206 -9.80 4.53 -15.71
N ILE A 207 -9.88 4.20 -16.99
CA ILE A 207 -9.36 2.94 -17.54
C ILE A 207 -7.83 2.86 -17.32
N LYS A 208 -7.12 3.97 -17.57
CA LYS A 208 -5.69 4.06 -17.30
C LYS A 208 -5.38 3.85 -15.82
N ALA A 209 -6.08 4.56 -14.93
CA ALA A 209 -5.89 4.44 -13.48
C ALA A 209 -6.17 3.01 -12.98
N ILE A 210 -7.19 2.33 -13.49
CA ILE A 210 -7.47 0.92 -13.18
C ILE A 210 -6.33 0.02 -13.65
N ALA A 211 -5.80 0.25 -14.85
CA ALA A 211 -4.71 -0.56 -15.38
C ALA A 211 -3.41 -0.42 -14.56
N GLU A 212 -3.10 0.80 -14.12
CA GLU A 212 -1.89 1.13 -13.35
C GLU A 212 -2.00 0.80 -11.86
N ASN A 213 -3.20 0.66 -11.32
CA ASN A 213 -3.41 0.41 -9.89
C ASN A 213 -3.22 -1.07 -9.55
N GLU A 214 -2.19 -1.37 -8.79
CA GLU A 214 -1.85 -2.75 -8.35
C GLU A 214 -2.86 -3.32 -7.34
N GLN A 215 -3.60 -2.47 -6.63
CA GLN A 215 -4.62 -2.92 -5.68
C GLN A 215 -5.90 -3.43 -6.38
N MET A 216 -6.07 -3.12 -7.66
CA MET A 216 -7.20 -3.57 -8.47
C MET A 216 -6.86 -4.83 -9.25
N PRO A 217 -7.38 -6.03 -8.88
CA PRO A 217 -7.00 -7.30 -9.50
C PRO A 217 -7.55 -7.51 -10.92
N TYR A 218 -8.42 -6.62 -11.40
CA TYR A 218 -9.00 -6.72 -12.74
C TYR A 218 -8.61 -5.53 -13.61
N LEU A 219 -8.20 -5.83 -14.85
CA LEU A 219 -8.17 -4.86 -15.93
C LEU A 219 -9.59 -4.60 -16.41
N VAL A 220 -9.87 -3.36 -16.74
CA VAL A 220 -11.09 -2.96 -17.43
C VAL A 220 -10.71 -2.32 -18.75
N THR A 221 -11.39 -2.70 -19.80
CA THR A 221 -11.32 -2.06 -21.12
C THR A 221 -12.74 -1.77 -21.61
N TYR A 222 -12.88 -1.02 -22.66
CA TYR A 222 -14.20 -0.68 -23.19
C TYR A 222 -14.25 -0.65 -24.70
N GLU A 223 -15.45 -0.84 -25.24
CA GLU A 223 -15.81 -0.66 -26.62
C GLU A 223 -16.98 0.30 -26.73
N LEU A 224 -16.95 1.16 -27.74
CA LEU A 224 -18.02 2.13 -28.00
C LEU A 224 -18.88 1.66 -29.16
N VAL A 225 -20.18 1.58 -28.92
CA VAL A 225 -21.18 1.23 -29.92
C VAL A 225 -21.69 2.49 -30.62
N LYS A 226 -21.61 2.50 -31.94
CA LYS A 226 -22.07 3.63 -32.76
C LYS A 226 -23.45 3.38 -33.37
N SER A 227 -24.22 4.46 -33.50
CA SER A 227 -25.42 4.50 -34.37
C SER A 227 -25.27 5.71 -35.28
N GLY A 228 -24.96 5.45 -36.56
CA GLY A 228 -24.54 6.48 -37.48
C GLY A 228 -23.23 7.18 -37.05
N ARG A 229 -23.28 8.52 -36.92
CA ARG A 229 -22.12 9.32 -36.49
C ARG A 229 -21.99 9.46 -34.99
N ALA A 230 -23.03 9.12 -34.21
CA ALA A 230 -23.04 9.28 -32.75
C ALA A 230 -22.66 7.98 -32.01
N TYR A 231 -22.02 8.12 -30.85
CA TYR A 231 -21.84 7.02 -29.93
C TYR A 231 -23.14 6.81 -29.12
N LYS A 232 -23.71 5.60 -29.23
CA LYS A 232 -24.99 5.24 -28.61
C LYS A 232 -24.77 4.46 -27.30
N GLY A 233 -23.79 3.59 -27.27
CA GLY A 233 -23.57 2.68 -26.15
C GLY A 233 -22.11 2.47 -25.81
N ILE A 234 -21.90 1.85 -24.66
CA ILE A 234 -20.60 1.42 -24.14
C ILE A 234 -20.70 -0.01 -23.63
N ILE A 235 -19.70 -0.81 -23.92
CA ILE A 235 -19.52 -2.16 -23.41
C ILE A 235 -18.23 -2.16 -22.58
N LEU A 236 -18.30 -2.65 -21.35
CA LEU A 236 -17.13 -2.81 -20.49
C LEU A 236 -16.68 -4.28 -20.51
N TYR A 237 -15.38 -4.48 -20.64
CA TYR A 237 -14.74 -5.80 -20.57
C TYR A 237 -13.87 -5.89 -19.33
N THR A 238 -13.88 -7.04 -18.67
CA THR A 238 -13.03 -7.32 -17.52
C THR A 238 -12.15 -8.53 -17.79
N LYS A 239 -10.89 -8.41 -17.44
CA LYS A 239 -9.94 -9.52 -17.42
C LYS A 239 -9.18 -9.47 -16.11
N LYS A 240 -9.04 -10.60 -15.42
CA LYS A 240 -8.18 -10.66 -14.24
C LYS A 240 -6.79 -10.23 -14.67
N LYS A 241 -6.19 -9.25 -13.96
CA LYS A 241 -4.77 -8.98 -14.13
C LYS A 241 -4.08 -10.27 -13.78
N SER A 242 -3.18 -10.75 -14.62
CA SER A 242 -2.30 -11.84 -14.23
C SER A 242 -1.53 -11.33 -13.02
N VAL A 243 -1.86 -11.88 -11.87
CA VAL A 243 -1.42 -11.39 -10.57
C VAL A 243 0.09 -11.53 -10.52
N CYS A 244 0.78 -10.39 -10.38
CA CYS A 244 1.98 -10.40 -9.58
C CYS A 244 1.52 -10.64 -8.13
N MET A 245 1.56 -11.88 -7.72
CA MET A 245 1.46 -12.39 -6.34
C MET A 245 0.48 -11.69 -5.40
N ASP A 246 -0.68 -12.31 -5.15
CA ASP A 246 -1.16 -12.65 -3.80
C ASP A 246 -2.42 -13.50 -3.96
N SER A 247 -2.28 -14.75 -3.74
CA SER A 247 -3.25 -15.70 -3.21
C SER A 247 -2.88 -17.11 -3.64
N ILE A 248 -2.05 -17.73 -2.83
CA ILE A 248 -2.03 -19.19 -2.72
C ILE A 248 -3.13 -19.52 -1.73
N GLU A 249 -4.34 -19.70 -2.23
CA GLU A 249 -5.29 -20.63 -1.64
C GLU A 249 -5.89 -21.47 -2.76
N SER A 250 -5.47 -22.72 -2.72
CA SER A 250 -6.11 -23.95 -3.16
C SER A 250 -7.09 -23.84 -4.35
N HIS A 251 -6.60 -24.11 -5.55
CA HIS A 251 -7.29 -25.03 -6.44
C HIS A 251 -6.29 -26.10 -6.87
N SER A 252 -6.50 -27.24 -6.28
CA SER A 252 -6.02 -28.53 -6.72
C SER A 252 -6.22 -28.69 -8.23
N THR A 253 -5.12 -28.65 -8.97
CA THR A 253 -4.96 -29.50 -10.14
C THR A 253 -4.01 -30.60 -9.73
N GLU A 254 -4.56 -31.77 -9.73
CA GLU A 254 -3.87 -33.03 -9.49
C GLU A 254 -2.66 -33.17 -10.41
N ASN A 255 -1.61 -33.72 -9.80
CA ASN A 255 -0.51 -34.40 -10.41
C ASN A 255 0.52 -33.56 -11.22
N VAL A 256 1.53 -33.01 -10.53
CA VAL A 256 2.91 -33.49 -10.68
C VAL A 256 3.62 -33.25 -9.34
N SER A 257 3.51 -34.22 -8.44
CA SER A 257 4.40 -34.36 -7.28
C SER A 257 5.62 -35.16 -7.71
N SER A 258 6.63 -34.47 -8.21
CA SER A 258 8.02 -34.88 -8.06
C SER A 258 8.80 -33.58 -7.83
N GLU A 259 9.60 -33.54 -6.77
CA GLU A 259 10.59 -32.49 -6.57
C GLU A 259 11.52 -32.47 -7.77
N VAL A 260 11.21 -31.58 -8.72
CA VAL A 260 12.05 -31.36 -9.89
C VAL A 260 13.22 -30.52 -9.41
N ASP A 261 14.39 -31.13 -9.27
CA ASP A 261 15.63 -30.39 -9.02
C ASP A 261 16.03 -29.66 -10.31
N VAL A 262 15.46 -28.45 -10.46
CA VAL A 262 15.62 -27.59 -11.65
C VAL A 262 17.09 -27.26 -11.93
N LYS A 263 17.95 -27.32 -10.90
CA LYS A 263 19.39 -27.02 -11.01
C LYS A 263 20.17 -28.10 -11.75
N ASN A 264 19.69 -29.35 -11.66
CA ASN A 264 20.39 -30.52 -12.25
C ASN A 264 19.61 -31.15 -13.43
N LEU A 265 18.58 -30.48 -13.95
CA LEU A 265 17.86 -30.97 -15.13
C LEU A 265 18.75 -31.00 -16.37
N PRO A 266 18.69 -32.06 -17.20
CA PRO A 266 19.25 -32.06 -18.56
C PRO A 266 18.68 -30.90 -19.38
N LEU A 267 19.45 -30.32 -20.31
CA LEU A 267 19.10 -29.12 -21.04
C LEU A 267 17.80 -29.26 -21.85
N ASP A 268 17.52 -30.43 -22.41
CA ASP A 268 16.29 -30.74 -23.11
C ASP A 268 15.08 -30.67 -22.18
N LYS A 269 15.18 -31.24 -20.96
CA LYS A 269 14.15 -31.19 -19.93
C LYS A 269 13.97 -29.79 -19.35
N LEU A 270 15.06 -29.04 -19.22
CA LEU A 270 15.02 -27.65 -18.80
C LEU A 270 14.25 -26.78 -19.79
N ARG A 271 14.46 -26.99 -21.09
CA ARG A 271 13.75 -26.30 -22.17
C ARG A 271 12.26 -26.67 -22.20
N GLU A 272 11.94 -27.95 -22.03
CA GLU A 272 10.56 -28.41 -21.90
C GLU A 272 9.85 -27.79 -20.67
N TYR A 273 10.55 -27.71 -19.54
CA TYR A 273 10.06 -27.03 -18.33
C TYR A 273 9.74 -25.55 -18.60
N LEU A 274 10.66 -24.81 -19.23
CA LEU A 274 10.47 -23.41 -19.58
C LEU A 274 9.34 -23.22 -20.60
N HIS A 275 9.21 -24.12 -21.57
CA HIS A 275 8.13 -24.09 -22.55
C HIS A 275 6.75 -24.20 -21.89
N GLY A 276 6.62 -25.00 -20.82
CA GLY A 276 5.40 -25.11 -20.01
C GLY A 276 4.96 -23.81 -19.36
N PHE A 277 5.87 -22.84 -19.17
CA PHE A 277 5.59 -21.48 -18.69
C PHE A 277 5.42 -20.43 -19.78
N GLY A 278 5.37 -20.84 -21.06
CA GLY A 278 5.22 -19.93 -22.20
C GLY A 278 6.51 -19.30 -22.71
N TYR A 279 7.67 -19.91 -22.38
CA TYR A 279 8.97 -19.53 -22.93
C TYR A 279 9.27 -20.41 -24.15
N GLU A 280 8.91 -19.91 -25.35
CA GLU A 280 9.02 -20.64 -26.60
C GLU A 280 10.49 -20.85 -27.02
N ASP A 281 10.76 -21.87 -27.88
CA ASP A 281 12.11 -22.26 -28.26
C ASP A 281 12.91 -21.14 -28.91
N ASN A 282 12.27 -20.32 -29.76
CA ASN A 282 12.90 -19.16 -30.40
C ASN A 282 13.34 -18.10 -29.36
N TRP A 283 12.56 -17.92 -28.27
CA TRP A 283 12.92 -17.04 -27.16
C TRP A 283 14.08 -17.62 -26.34
N GLN A 284 14.04 -18.92 -26.06
CA GLN A 284 15.08 -19.62 -25.29
C GLN A 284 16.45 -19.58 -25.97
N GLN A 285 16.49 -19.52 -27.32
CA GLN A 285 17.75 -19.42 -28.10
C GLN A 285 18.53 -18.11 -27.84
N SER A 286 17.88 -17.10 -27.26
CA SER A 286 18.52 -15.82 -26.90
C SER A 286 19.33 -15.90 -25.60
N TYR A 287 19.31 -17.03 -24.91
CA TYR A 287 19.93 -17.23 -23.62
C TYR A 287 20.82 -18.48 -23.59
N ASP A 288 21.94 -18.39 -22.88
CA ASP A 288 22.79 -19.54 -22.61
C ASP A 288 22.20 -20.49 -21.56
N GLU A 289 22.81 -21.64 -21.33
CA GLU A 289 22.32 -22.66 -20.42
C GLU A 289 22.25 -22.15 -18.98
N ASP A 290 23.24 -21.40 -18.50
CA ASP A 290 23.27 -20.86 -17.14
C ASP A 290 22.16 -19.81 -16.94
N GLN A 291 21.89 -19.00 -17.94
CA GLN A 291 20.82 -18.03 -17.95
C GLN A 291 19.45 -18.72 -17.93
N LEU A 292 19.25 -19.78 -18.71
CA LEU A 292 18.03 -20.58 -18.72
C LEU A 292 17.80 -21.26 -17.35
N ARG A 293 18.86 -21.80 -16.73
CA ARG A 293 18.79 -22.36 -15.36
C ARG A 293 18.43 -21.33 -14.32
N PHE A 294 18.98 -20.14 -14.43
CA PHE A 294 18.62 -19.02 -13.54
C PHE A 294 17.15 -18.62 -13.69
N ILE A 295 16.65 -18.53 -14.93
CA ILE A 295 15.25 -18.21 -15.21
C ILE A 295 14.33 -19.31 -14.66
N ALA A 296 14.69 -20.57 -14.86
CA ALA A 296 13.94 -21.71 -14.35
C ALA A 296 13.94 -21.76 -12.80
N ASP A 297 15.03 -21.40 -12.14
CA ASP A 297 15.10 -21.29 -10.67
C ASP A 297 14.16 -20.19 -10.15
N LEU A 298 14.05 -19.05 -10.84
CA LEU A 298 13.08 -18.01 -10.50
C LEU A 298 11.63 -18.48 -10.66
N LEU A 299 11.34 -19.23 -11.72
CA LEU A 299 10.01 -19.81 -11.94
C LEU A 299 9.69 -20.90 -10.91
N TYR A 300 10.66 -21.73 -10.55
CA TYR A 300 10.52 -22.71 -9.47
C TYR A 300 10.21 -22.05 -8.12
N LYS A 301 10.83 -20.89 -7.86
CA LYS A 301 10.51 -20.02 -6.70
C LYS A 301 9.18 -19.27 -6.86
N LYS A 302 8.34 -19.70 -7.81
CA LYS A 302 6.99 -19.16 -8.06
C LYS A 302 6.97 -17.69 -8.48
N ILE A 303 8.02 -17.20 -9.13
CA ILE A 303 8.00 -15.88 -9.77
C ILE A 303 7.09 -15.95 -10.99
N ASN A 304 6.25 -14.92 -11.15
CA ASN A 304 5.28 -14.88 -12.25
C ASN A 304 5.97 -14.90 -13.62
N PRO A 305 5.66 -15.90 -14.48
CA PRO A 305 6.34 -16.09 -15.77
C PRO A 305 6.22 -14.89 -16.72
N ILE A 306 5.05 -14.27 -16.78
CA ILE A 306 4.76 -13.16 -17.70
C ILE A 306 5.55 -11.91 -17.27
N VAL A 307 5.58 -11.64 -15.96
CA VAL A 307 6.32 -10.51 -15.40
C VAL A 307 7.81 -10.69 -15.60
N LEU A 308 8.33 -11.87 -15.30
CA LEU A 308 9.73 -12.19 -15.49
C LEU A 308 10.13 -12.04 -16.97
N LYS A 309 9.32 -12.59 -17.90
CA LYS A 309 9.52 -12.47 -19.34
C LYS A 309 9.52 -11.01 -19.82
N ASN A 310 8.62 -10.18 -19.27
CA ASN A 310 8.57 -8.76 -19.60
C ASN A 310 9.82 -8.00 -19.14
N PHE A 311 10.34 -8.27 -17.95
CA PHE A 311 11.57 -7.65 -17.48
C PHE A 311 12.79 -8.12 -18.27
N LEU A 312 12.87 -9.41 -18.58
CA LEU A 312 13.93 -9.98 -19.42
C LEU A 312 13.93 -9.35 -20.83
N ASN A 313 12.77 -9.19 -21.45
CA ASN A 313 12.64 -8.60 -22.80
C ASN A 313 12.93 -7.11 -22.82
N ASN A 314 12.48 -6.34 -21.79
CA ASN A 314 12.56 -4.89 -21.81
C ASN A 314 13.81 -4.33 -21.14
N LYS A 315 14.40 -5.04 -20.19
CA LYS A 315 15.52 -4.58 -19.36
C LYS A 315 16.76 -5.46 -19.47
N GLY A 316 16.60 -6.68 -19.99
CA GLY A 316 17.66 -7.66 -20.17
C GLY A 316 17.96 -8.53 -18.94
N PHE A 317 18.74 -9.58 -19.17
CA PHE A 317 19.08 -10.57 -18.16
C PHE A 317 19.88 -10.00 -16.99
N ASP A 318 20.91 -9.19 -17.26
CA ASP A 318 21.77 -8.62 -16.22
C ASP A 318 21.01 -7.72 -15.25
N TYR A 319 20.01 -6.99 -15.75
CA TYR A 319 19.13 -6.20 -14.92
C TYR A 319 18.34 -7.07 -13.93
N VAL A 320 17.77 -8.18 -14.41
CA VAL A 320 17.01 -9.10 -13.57
C VAL A 320 17.93 -9.76 -12.54
N LYS A 321 19.12 -10.20 -12.94
CA LYS A 321 20.12 -10.83 -12.08
C LYS A 321 20.57 -9.90 -10.96
N LYS A 322 20.98 -8.67 -11.27
CA LYS A 322 21.42 -7.68 -10.27
C LYS A 322 20.33 -7.36 -9.24
N ASN A 323 19.08 -7.17 -9.69
CA ASN A 323 17.96 -6.91 -8.78
C ASN A 323 17.58 -8.15 -7.96
N ASN A 324 17.78 -9.36 -8.48
CA ASN A 324 17.65 -10.60 -7.73
C ASN A 324 18.67 -10.69 -6.59
N ASP A 325 19.93 -10.31 -6.81
CA ASP A 325 20.95 -10.32 -5.78
C ASP A 325 20.61 -9.37 -4.63
N ILE A 326 20.04 -8.19 -4.93
CA ILE A 326 19.53 -7.27 -3.91
C ILE A 326 18.34 -7.89 -3.16
N ALA A 327 17.45 -8.59 -3.86
CA ALA A 327 16.32 -9.27 -3.21
C ALA A 327 16.79 -10.37 -2.25
N LEU A 328 17.79 -11.15 -2.63
CA LEU A 328 18.39 -12.18 -1.77
C LEU A 328 19.07 -11.57 -0.53
N GLN A 329 19.79 -10.46 -0.67
CA GLN A 329 20.38 -9.74 0.45
C GLN A 329 19.32 -9.25 1.44
N ARG A 330 18.19 -8.73 0.94
CA ARG A 330 17.07 -8.29 1.80
C ARG A 330 16.38 -9.47 2.49
N MET A 331 16.29 -10.61 1.83
CA MET A 331 15.80 -11.86 2.45
C MET A 331 16.71 -12.31 3.61
N ALA A 332 18.02 -12.28 3.41
CA ALA A 332 19.01 -12.61 4.45
C ALA A 332 18.93 -11.66 5.67
N ASN A 333 18.48 -10.42 5.45
CA ASN A 333 18.27 -9.40 6.48
C ASN A 333 16.85 -9.41 7.10
N GLY A 334 16.12 -10.54 7.00
CA GLY A 334 14.84 -10.75 7.68
C GLY A 334 13.59 -10.47 6.82
N GLY A 335 13.74 -10.37 5.53
CA GLY A 335 12.59 -10.30 4.58
C GLY A 335 11.77 -11.58 4.61
N LYS A 336 10.42 -11.45 4.54
CA LYS A 336 9.52 -12.60 4.67
C LYS A 336 8.95 -13.13 3.35
N ASN A 337 9.03 -12.36 2.26
CA ASN A 337 8.44 -12.74 0.97
C ASN A 337 9.41 -12.41 -0.18
N TYR A 338 10.13 -13.43 -0.65
CA TYR A 338 11.12 -13.29 -1.71
C TYR A 338 10.53 -12.71 -3.01
N GLY A 339 9.38 -13.21 -3.46
CA GLY A 339 8.77 -12.76 -4.71
C GLY A 339 8.35 -11.30 -4.68
N ALA A 340 7.76 -10.83 -3.57
CA ALA A 340 7.39 -9.42 -3.40
C ALA A 340 8.63 -8.52 -3.35
N ILE A 341 9.71 -8.97 -2.67
CA ILE A 341 10.98 -8.24 -2.58
C ILE A 341 11.64 -8.15 -3.95
N LEU A 342 11.70 -9.25 -4.70
CA LEU A 342 12.26 -9.27 -6.05
C LEU A 342 11.47 -8.38 -7.00
N PHE A 343 10.14 -8.45 -6.97
CA PHE A 343 9.30 -7.60 -7.80
C PHE A 343 9.50 -6.11 -7.50
N SER A 344 9.53 -5.74 -6.23
CA SER A 344 9.82 -4.35 -5.82
C SER A 344 11.22 -3.90 -6.27
N ALA A 345 12.21 -4.78 -6.20
CA ALA A 345 13.56 -4.50 -6.68
C ALA A 345 13.61 -4.30 -8.20
N LEU A 346 12.91 -5.15 -8.96
CA LEU A 346 12.80 -5.04 -10.41
C LEU A 346 12.06 -3.77 -10.84
N LYS A 347 10.98 -3.40 -10.15
CA LYS A 347 10.20 -2.20 -10.47
C LYS A 347 10.93 -0.91 -10.11
N GLY A 348 11.56 -0.86 -8.94
CA GLY A 348 12.27 0.31 -8.43
C GLY A 348 13.71 0.43 -8.91
N ASN A 349 14.23 -0.55 -9.67
CA ASN A 349 15.67 -0.60 -10.06
C ASN A 349 16.62 -0.44 -8.87
N TYR A 350 16.39 -1.19 -7.81
CA TYR A 350 17.18 -1.06 -6.58
C TYR A 350 18.69 -1.34 -6.78
N ALA A 351 19.04 -2.15 -7.79
CA ALA A 351 20.43 -2.36 -8.15
C ALA A 351 21.06 -1.07 -8.73
N GLY A 352 20.34 -0.34 -9.58
CA GLY A 352 20.79 0.95 -10.10
C GLY A 352 20.89 2.01 -9.02
N GLU A 353 19.89 2.11 -8.13
CA GLU A 353 19.93 3.02 -6.98
C GLU A 353 21.09 2.70 -6.03
N ALA A 354 21.38 1.42 -5.78
CA ALA A 354 22.50 1.00 -4.95
C ALA A 354 23.86 1.33 -5.61
N GLU A 355 23.98 1.17 -6.93
CA GLU A 355 25.17 1.56 -7.70
C GLU A 355 25.36 3.08 -7.68
N GLU A 356 24.28 3.88 -7.86
CA GLU A 356 24.33 5.33 -7.77
C GLU A 356 24.68 5.83 -6.37
N GLN A 357 24.14 5.19 -5.32
CA GLN A 357 24.49 5.53 -3.94
C GLN A 357 25.95 5.22 -3.64
N LYS A 358 26.49 4.08 -4.13
CA LYS A 358 27.91 3.78 -4.04
C LYS A 358 28.79 4.78 -4.79
N ALA A 359 28.35 5.24 -5.95
CA ALA A 359 29.05 6.24 -6.75
C ALA A 359 29.03 7.65 -6.12
N ARG A 360 27.98 7.99 -5.37
CA ARG A 360 27.80 9.27 -4.64
C ARG A 360 28.49 9.28 -3.27
N GLN A 361 28.97 8.15 -2.76
CA GLN A 361 29.71 8.11 -1.50
C GLN A 361 31.00 8.92 -1.63
N PRO A 362 31.29 9.84 -0.71
CA PRO A 362 32.52 10.60 -0.74
C PRO A 362 33.73 9.65 -0.62
N LYS A 363 34.61 9.71 -1.60
CA LYS A 363 35.87 8.97 -1.58
C LYS A 363 36.83 9.70 -0.66
N LEU A 364 37.25 9.05 0.41
CA LEU A 364 38.20 9.59 1.37
C LEU A 364 39.63 9.25 0.93
N ASN A 365 40.51 10.25 0.91
CA ASN A 365 41.92 10.05 0.63
C ASN A 365 42.65 9.79 1.95
N ILE A 366 43.07 8.53 2.16
CA ILE A 366 43.81 8.12 3.36
C ILE A 366 45.15 7.55 2.91
N ASN A 367 46.24 8.17 3.37
CA ASN A 367 47.63 7.81 3.04
C ASN A 367 47.89 7.71 1.53
N GLY A 368 47.41 8.68 0.74
CA GLY A 368 47.64 8.75 -0.72
C GLY A 368 46.81 7.76 -1.55
N LYS A 369 45.89 6.99 -0.94
CA LYS A 369 44.97 6.11 -1.65
C LYS A 369 43.53 6.53 -1.44
N THR A 370 42.80 6.70 -2.54
CA THR A 370 41.36 7.02 -2.55
C THR A 370 40.55 5.75 -2.23
N ARG A 371 39.80 5.74 -1.11
CA ARG A 371 39.03 4.60 -0.62
C ARG A 371 37.57 4.99 -0.40
N THR A 372 36.65 4.04 -0.62
CA THR A 372 35.23 4.22 -0.25
C THR A 372 35.05 4.10 1.26
N ALA A 373 33.93 4.60 1.79
CA ALA A 373 33.63 4.49 3.22
C ALA A 373 33.56 3.03 3.72
N GLU A 374 33.15 2.09 2.87
CA GLU A 374 33.13 0.64 3.19
C GLU A 374 34.55 0.05 3.25
N GLU A 375 35.41 0.44 2.30
CA GLU A 375 36.82 0.02 2.31
C GLU A 375 37.58 0.61 3.51
N VAL A 376 37.22 1.83 3.95
CA VAL A 376 37.77 2.44 5.17
C VAL A 376 37.29 1.68 6.41
N LYS A 377 36.02 1.32 6.51
CA LYS A 377 35.49 0.50 7.62
C LYS A 377 36.15 -0.87 7.68
N ALA A 378 36.30 -1.55 6.54
CA ALA A 378 36.99 -2.86 6.48
C ALA A 378 38.47 -2.75 6.86
N TRP A 379 39.12 -1.68 6.46
CA TRP A 379 40.52 -1.40 6.83
C TRP A 379 40.65 -1.05 8.31
N ILE A 380 39.76 -0.24 8.89
CA ILE A 380 39.68 0.04 10.33
C ILE A 380 39.52 -1.26 11.11
N LYS A 381 38.55 -2.10 10.73
CA LYS A 381 38.31 -3.40 11.40
C LYS A 381 39.52 -4.35 11.36
N LYS A 382 40.26 -4.32 10.27
CA LYS A 382 41.49 -5.14 10.10
C LYS A 382 42.68 -4.63 10.92
N ASN A 383 42.66 -3.34 11.29
CA ASN A 383 43.75 -2.66 12.00
C ASN A 383 43.28 -2.08 13.34
N GLU A 384 42.21 -2.60 13.92
CA GLU A 384 41.61 -2.10 15.18
C GLU A 384 42.63 -2.04 16.34
N GLU A 385 43.50 -3.03 16.45
CA GLU A 385 44.52 -3.08 17.49
C GLU A 385 45.63 -2.01 17.31
N ALA A 386 46.00 -1.72 16.04
CA ALA A 386 46.97 -0.69 15.71
C ALA A 386 46.41 0.72 15.92
N PHE A 387 45.12 0.91 15.60
CA PHE A 387 44.41 2.17 15.84
C PHE A 387 44.15 2.46 17.31
N ALA A 388 43.84 1.42 18.12
CA ALA A 388 43.65 1.58 19.56
C ALA A 388 44.95 2.01 20.25
N GLN A 389 46.10 1.61 19.70
CA GLN A 389 47.40 1.97 20.21
C GLN A 389 47.80 3.40 19.77
N GLU A 390 47.55 3.75 18.51
CA GLU A 390 47.78 5.10 17.96
C GLU A 390 46.84 6.16 18.59
N GLU A 391 45.57 5.81 18.90
CA GLU A 391 44.68 6.68 19.66
C GLU A 391 45.16 6.89 21.10
N LYS A 392 45.63 5.85 21.77
CA LYS A 392 46.21 6.01 23.11
C LYS A 392 47.43 6.93 23.15
N GLU A 393 48.28 6.86 22.12
CA GLU A 393 49.47 7.73 22.04
C GLU A 393 49.14 9.17 21.64
N LYS A 394 48.16 9.40 20.76
CA LYS A 394 47.74 10.75 20.33
C LYS A 394 46.88 11.51 21.35
N PHE A 395 46.15 10.82 22.21
CA PHE A 395 45.30 11.44 23.23
C PHE A 395 45.97 11.76 24.55
N ASN A 396 47.20 11.31 24.76
CA ASN A 396 47.95 11.66 25.99
C ASN A 396 48.44 13.10 26.03
N ASP A 397 48.49 13.85 24.90
CA ASP A 397 49.05 15.21 24.81
C ASP A 397 48.06 16.31 24.41
N VAL A 398 46.76 16.03 24.25
CA VAL A 398 45.77 17.07 23.96
C VAL A 398 45.12 17.53 25.26
N PRO A 399 45.14 18.86 25.60
CA PRO A 399 44.39 19.33 26.74
C PRO A 399 42.90 18.98 26.56
N GLN A 400 42.33 18.24 27.51
CA GLN A 400 40.91 17.86 27.53
C GLN A 400 40.09 19.13 27.83
N ILE A 401 39.73 19.89 26.81
CA ILE A 401 38.91 21.08 26.92
C ILE A 401 37.53 20.74 26.31
N ILE A 402 36.47 20.86 27.12
CA ILE A 402 35.11 20.84 26.62
C ILE A 402 34.82 22.23 26.03
N THR A 403 34.39 22.27 24.76
CA THR A 403 34.03 23.51 24.09
C THR A 403 32.61 23.97 24.41
N ASP A 404 32.31 25.26 24.33
CA ASP A 404 30.95 25.81 24.54
C ASP A 404 29.92 25.19 23.57
N ILE A 405 30.35 24.78 22.37
CA ILE A 405 29.51 24.06 21.40
C ILE A 405 29.13 22.66 21.91
N GLU A 406 30.11 21.93 22.43
CA GLU A 406 29.89 20.59 23.01
C GLU A 406 28.98 20.63 24.22
N ILE A 407 29.16 21.63 25.10
CA ILE A 407 28.27 21.87 26.24
C ILE A 407 26.84 22.15 25.79
N THR A 408 26.67 22.96 24.76
CA THR A 408 25.35 23.27 24.19
C THR A 408 24.64 22.01 23.67
N PHE A 409 25.36 21.12 23.00
CA PHE A 409 24.82 19.84 22.52
C PHE A 409 24.44 18.90 23.66
N LEU A 410 25.29 18.77 24.69
CA LEU A 410 25.04 17.95 25.87
C LEU A 410 23.79 18.44 26.63
N ASN A 411 23.71 19.73 26.93
CA ASN A 411 22.56 20.33 27.60
C ASN A 411 21.27 20.18 26.79
N LYS A 412 21.33 20.32 25.46
CA LYS A 412 20.17 20.12 24.59
C LYS A 412 19.68 18.68 24.59
N SER A 413 20.56 17.69 24.71
CA SER A 413 20.20 16.28 24.85
C SER A 413 19.52 16.02 26.20
N ILE A 414 20.11 16.50 27.30
CA ILE A 414 19.53 16.39 28.64
C ILE A 414 18.16 17.05 28.72
N SER A 415 17.98 18.28 28.20
CA SER A 415 16.68 18.97 28.19
C SER A 415 15.60 18.23 27.40
N ARG A 416 15.99 17.48 26.35
CA ARG A 416 15.04 16.75 25.49
C ARG A 416 14.73 15.34 25.98
N LYS A 417 15.74 14.62 26.46
CA LYS A 417 15.65 13.18 26.73
C LYS A 417 15.97 12.79 28.16
N GLY A 418 16.41 13.73 28.99
CA GLY A 418 16.83 13.47 30.36
C GLY A 418 18.23 12.83 30.48
N ASP A 419 18.89 12.55 29.37
CA ASP A 419 20.21 11.95 29.31
C ASP A 419 20.99 12.35 28.03
N CYS A 420 22.24 11.89 27.87
CA CYS A 420 23.06 12.11 26.70
C CYS A 420 22.91 11.00 25.62
N SER A 421 21.72 10.45 25.45
CA SER A 421 21.46 9.32 24.53
C SER A 421 21.40 9.69 23.05
N GLU A 422 21.33 10.98 22.68
CA GLU A 422 21.44 11.41 21.28
C GLU A 422 22.82 11.05 20.70
N PRO A 423 22.94 10.50 19.49
CA PRO A 423 24.21 9.99 18.95
C PRO A 423 25.38 10.97 18.96
N ALA A 424 25.11 12.27 18.77
CA ALA A 424 26.12 13.32 18.82
C ALA A 424 26.51 13.65 20.26
N ALA A 425 25.54 13.83 21.15
CA ALA A 425 25.76 14.07 22.58
C ALA A 425 26.45 12.87 23.25
N HIS A 426 26.03 11.65 22.92
CA HIS A 426 26.64 10.44 23.45
C HIS A 426 28.13 10.29 23.10
N ARG A 427 28.51 10.64 21.87
CA ARG A 427 29.94 10.65 21.47
C ARG A 427 30.77 11.69 22.23
N ILE A 428 30.22 12.86 22.48
CA ILE A 428 30.88 13.93 23.26
C ILE A 428 31.01 13.47 24.72
N TYR A 429 29.93 12.94 25.30
CA TYR A 429 29.91 12.39 26.66
C TYR A 429 30.97 11.28 26.83
N LEU A 430 31.01 10.30 25.94
CA LEU A 430 32.02 9.21 25.99
C LEU A 430 33.44 9.70 25.85
N ARG A 431 33.72 10.76 25.07
CA ARG A 431 35.04 11.36 24.94
C ARG A 431 35.56 11.93 26.25
N HIS A 432 34.68 12.49 27.08
CA HIS A 432 35.03 13.16 28.33
C HIS A 432 34.74 12.36 29.60
N LYS A 433 34.09 11.21 29.49
CA LYS A 433 33.64 10.37 30.62
C LYS A 433 34.75 10.00 31.57
N ASP A 434 35.92 9.66 31.04
CA ASP A 434 37.09 9.22 31.83
C ASP A 434 38.12 10.36 32.04
N SER A 435 37.69 11.64 31.88
CA SER A 435 38.59 12.79 32.04
C SER A 435 39.18 12.87 33.46
N THR A 436 40.46 13.17 33.52
CA THR A 436 41.18 13.41 34.79
C THR A 436 41.06 14.86 35.26
N VAL A 437 40.60 15.78 34.38
CA VAL A 437 40.45 17.20 34.70
C VAL A 437 39.29 17.42 35.70
N PRO A 438 39.52 18.02 36.88
CA PRO A 438 38.52 18.13 37.95
C PRO A 438 37.20 18.76 37.51
N LYS A 439 37.24 19.90 36.78
CA LYS A 439 36.02 20.57 36.26
C LYS A 439 35.26 19.74 35.26
N ILE A 440 35.93 19.01 34.38
CA ILE A 440 35.28 18.12 33.40
C ILE A 440 34.63 16.94 34.12
N ARG A 441 35.29 16.35 35.13
CA ARG A 441 34.72 15.29 35.95
C ARG A 441 33.46 15.75 36.71
N GLU A 442 33.46 16.97 37.21
CA GLU A 442 32.30 17.55 37.86
C GLU A 442 31.13 17.81 36.85
N ALA A 443 31.44 18.27 35.64
CA ALA A 443 30.48 18.39 34.56
C ALA A 443 29.86 17.04 34.15
N ILE A 444 30.70 15.99 34.00
CA ILE A 444 30.21 14.63 33.69
C ILE A 444 29.29 14.11 34.82
N LYS A 445 29.65 14.35 36.08
CA LYS A 445 28.79 13.97 37.22
C LYS A 445 27.40 14.64 37.14
N LEU A 446 27.34 15.91 36.76
CA LEU A 446 26.05 16.58 36.53
C LEU A 446 25.24 15.92 35.41
N LEU A 447 25.89 15.54 34.30
CA LEU A 447 25.24 14.86 33.17
C LEU A 447 24.74 13.46 33.57
N ASP A 448 25.51 12.72 34.38
CA ASP A 448 25.11 11.40 34.91
C ASP A 448 23.89 11.50 35.86
N GLU A 449 23.74 12.65 36.55
CA GLU A 449 22.58 12.95 37.39
C GLU A 449 21.39 13.51 36.55
N GLY A 450 21.49 13.56 35.23
CA GLY A 450 20.47 14.13 34.34
C GLY A 450 20.32 15.66 34.45
N LYS A 451 21.37 16.35 34.90
CA LYS A 451 21.38 17.80 35.09
C LYS A 451 22.18 18.49 34.00
N GLU A 452 21.74 19.68 33.60
CA GLU A 452 22.47 20.52 32.65
C GLU A 452 23.71 21.15 33.29
N ILE A 453 24.77 21.31 32.51
CA ILE A 453 25.97 22.05 32.92
C ILE A 453 25.62 23.55 32.97
N PRO A 454 25.83 24.26 34.10
CA PRO A 454 25.48 25.67 34.22
C PRO A 454 26.23 26.56 33.20
N PRO A 455 25.59 27.65 32.71
CA PRO A 455 26.28 28.64 31.88
C PRO A 455 27.49 29.18 32.61
N ASN A 456 28.65 29.26 31.95
CA ASN A 456 29.93 29.72 32.52
C ASN A 456 30.60 28.76 33.53
N PHE A 457 30.21 27.49 33.58
CA PHE A 457 30.80 26.48 34.47
C PHE A 457 32.34 26.33 34.28
N PHE A 458 32.81 26.53 33.07
CA PHE A 458 34.24 26.38 32.71
C PHE A 458 34.99 27.73 32.68
N LYS A 459 34.32 28.87 32.89
CA LYS A 459 34.95 30.21 32.98
C LYS A 459 35.55 30.48 34.36
#